data_0e1814a75021eed038a3f27c34c4c841
#
_entry.id   0e1814a75021eed038a3f27c34c4c841
#
_cell.length_a   1.000
_cell.length_b   1.000
_cell.length_c   1.000
_cell.angle_alpha   90.00
_cell.angle_beta   90.00
_cell.angle_gamma   90.00
#
_symmetry.space_group_name_H-M   'P 1'
#
loop_
_entity.id
_entity.type
_entity.pdbx_description
1 polymer ?
#
loop_
_entity_poly.entity_id
_entity_poly.type
_entity_poly.pdbx_seq_one_letter_code
_entity_poly.pdbx_strand_id
1 'polypeptide(L)'
;MRRLATLLLIICHLSFSFCAMAQKRSKFEFRRNLPVYADSLIKDLTYPMAWGNSPIKNFDEWRQAARQKVFDCMLTPPPPAADGYDVKVLAEEQRDGYRARKIEIRLSRYYTVPAYVLIPDGKGPFPAVNALHDHGAHLFIGKEKMIRPLACEDTTVVRDANEWVAQLYDGQFVGDYLARHGFVVFSADAPMWGERGQQEGPRRDRYDMIAGNMMMYGIDLSAYMTYDDISGTEFLAQMPEVDANRIGCMGCSMGAYRAWMLSALSDRIKVSASVCWLTTTDEQMSFKYSRTENGGFANCFPGLRRWLDYPHVASIACPKPMLFINGSQDKLFPVPAVEKAFRIMHDTWRSQGADDRLETEIWDIPHSCPLKAQERVLQFFQKHL
;
A
#
# COMPACT_ATOMS: atom_id res chain seq x y z
N MET A 1 33.89 62.44 -5.53
CA MET A 1 32.56 61.79 -5.61
C MET A 1 32.32 61.06 -6.93
N ARG A 2 32.63 61.61 -8.11
CA ARG A 2 32.38 60.88 -9.39
C ARG A 2 33.18 59.59 -9.58
N ARG A 3 34.41 59.48 -9.08
CA ARG A 3 35.26 58.26 -9.20
C ARG A 3 34.78 57.09 -8.29
N LEU A 4 34.20 57.41 -7.13
CA LEU A 4 33.62 56.40 -6.22
C LEU A 4 32.33 55.79 -6.77
N ALA A 5 31.49 56.61 -7.41
CA ALA A 5 30.23 56.15 -8.04
C ALA A 5 30.50 55.18 -9.21
N THR A 6 31.56 55.46 -10.01
CA THR A 6 31.92 54.60 -11.15
C THR A 6 32.47 53.26 -10.68
N LEU A 7 33.24 53.25 -9.57
CA LEU A 7 33.78 52.01 -8.98
C LEU A 7 32.65 51.12 -8.39
N LEU A 8 31.68 51.74 -7.71
CA LEU A 8 30.50 51.03 -7.18
C LEU A 8 29.61 50.43 -8.30
N LEU A 9 29.43 51.14 -9.41
CA LEU A 9 28.68 50.65 -10.56
C LEU A 9 29.38 49.45 -11.24
N ILE A 10 30.71 49.49 -11.35
CA ILE A 10 31.49 48.39 -11.92
C ILE A 10 31.45 47.15 -10.99
N ILE A 11 31.52 47.33 -9.68
CA ILE A 11 31.45 46.24 -8.70
C ILE A 11 30.03 45.62 -8.71
N CYS A 12 28.95 46.43 -8.78
CA CYS A 12 27.59 45.93 -8.91
C CYS A 12 27.38 45.16 -10.24
N HIS A 13 27.90 45.66 -11.36
CA HIS A 13 27.80 44.94 -12.64
C HIS A 13 28.60 43.65 -12.68
N LEU A 14 29.80 43.63 -12.06
CA LEU A 14 30.60 42.38 -11.93
C LEU A 14 29.92 41.39 -11.00
N SER A 15 29.29 41.82 -9.91
CA SER A 15 28.55 40.95 -8.99
C SER A 15 27.31 40.37 -9.65
N PHE A 16 26.57 41.15 -10.44
CA PHE A 16 25.42 40.64 -11.20
C PHE A 16 25.82 39.69 -12.33
N SER A 17 26.94 39.97 -13.02
CA SER A 17 27.47 39.03 -14.04
C SER A 17 27.99 37.73 -13.44
N PHE A 18 28.60 37.75 -12.24
CA PHE A 18 29.02 36.53 -11.54
C PHE A 18 27.86 35.73 -11.03
N CYS A 19 26.78 36.36 -10.53
CA CYS A 19 25.56 35.65 -10.11
C CYS A 19 24.84 35.03 -11.30
N ALA A 20 24.75 35.73 -12.44
CA ALA A 20 24.16 35.22 -13.68
C ALA A 20 25.01 34.09 -14.33
N MET A 21 26.35 34.13 -14.18
CA MET A 21 27.23 33.03 -14.63
C MET A 21 27.23 31.86 -13.67
N ALA A 22 27.04 32.05 -12.38
CA ALA A 22 26.87 30.94 -11.43
C ALA A 22 25.57 30.18 -11.68
N GLN A 23 24.48 30.85 -12.01
CA GLN A 23 23.22 30.21 -12.39
C GLN A 23 23.31 29.42 -13.71
N LYS A 24 24.23 29.74 -14.63
CA LYS A 24 24.45 29.00 -15.87
C LYS A 24 25.34 27.75 -15.72
N ARG A 25 25.97 27.53 -14.56
CA ARG A 25 26.94 26.44 -14.38
C ARG A 25 26.40 25.15 -13.77
N SER A 26 25.20 25.14 -13.24
CA SER A 26 24.57 23.91 -12.75
C SER A 26 23.79 23.24 -13.87
N LYS A 27 24.46 22.41 -14.67
CA LYS A 27 23.80 21.51 -15.62
C LYS A 27 23.19 20.28 -14.96
N PHE A 28 23.24 20.19 -13.62
CA PHE A 28 22.55 19.16 -12.88
C PHE A 28 21.10 19.61 -12.68
N GLU A 29 20.30 19.33 -13.68
CA GLU A 29 18.91 19.71 -13.67
C GLU A 29 18.09 18.71 -12.85
N PHE A 30 17.33 19.27 -11.91
CA PHE A 30 16.17 18.59 -11.36
C PHE A 30 14.90 19.15 -12.01
N ARG A 31 13.99 18.25 -12.38
CA ARG A 31 12.63 18.63 -12.72
C ARG A 31 11.73 18.04 -11.65
N ARG A 32 11.07 18.89 -10.90
CA ARG A 32 10.33 18.53 -9.70
C ARG A 32 11.27 17.81 -8.70
N ASN A 33 10.99 16.57 -8.36
CA ASN A 33 11.75 15.77 -7.40
C ASN A 33 12.70 14.74 -8.07
N LEU A 34 12.85 14.78 -9.40
CA LEU A 34 13.70 13.84 -10.12
C LEU A 34 14.86 14.54 -10.83
N PRO A 35 16.08 13.97 -10.82
CA PRO A 35 17.15 14.38 -11.70
C PRO A 35 16.81 14.07 -13.16
N VAL A 36 17.24 14.91 -14.09
CA VAL A 36 16.91 14.76 -15.53
C VAL A 36 17.32 13.40 -16.10
N TYR A 37 18.43 12.84 -15.65
CA TYR A 37 18.86 11.53 -16.13
C TYR A 37 17.90 10.38 -15.74
N ALA A 38 17.04 10.57 -14.76
CA ALA A 38 16.03 9.56 -14.37
C ALA A 38 15.06 9.25 -15.52
N ASP A 39 14.78 10.24 -16.38
CA ASP A 39 13.97 10.02 -17.59
C ASP A 39 14.63 9.01 -18.58
N SER A 40 15.95 9.05 -18.69
CA SER A 40 16.71 8.06 -19.48
C SER A 40 16.67 6.69 -18.81
N LEU A 41 16.89 6.61 -17.50
CA LEU A 41 16.83 5.34 -16.77
C LEU A 41 15.46 4.65 -16.89
N ILE A 42 14.37 5.44 -16.81
CA ILE A 42 13.01 4.91 -16.95
C ILE A 42 12.78 4.33 -18.36
N LYS A 43 13.29 5.00 -19.40
CA LYS A 43 13.17 4.53 -20.79
C LYS A 43 13.93 3.23 -21.09
N ASP A 44 14.97 2.96 -20.32
CA ASP A 44 15.78 1.74 -20.46
C ASP A 44 15.16 0.53 -19.71
N LEU A 45 14.05 0.72 -18.98
CA LEU A 45 13.37 -0.38 -18.28
C LEU A 45 12.62 -1.28 -19.27
N THR A 46 13.01 -2.55 -19.32
CA THR A 46 12.42 -3.56 -20.22
C THR A 46 11.52 -4.56 -19.53
N TYR A 47 11.52 -4.56 -18.20
CA TYR A 47 10.75 -5.49 -17.35
C TYR A 47 10.91 -6.97 -17.77
N PRO A 48 12.12 -7.52 -17.73
CA PRO A 48 12.41 -8.84 -18.30
C PRO A 48 11.72 -10.00 -17.59
N MET A 49 11.16 -9.77 -16.40
CA MET A 49 10.36 -10.76 -15.67
C MET A 49 8.84 -10.60 -15.85
N ALA A 50 8.39 -9.59 -16.63
CA ALA A 50 6.97 -9.45 -16.93
C ALA A 50 6.46 -10.63 -17.77
N TRP A 51 5.20 -11.05 -17.58
CA TRP A 51 4.57 -12.04 -18.45
C TRP A 51 4.54 -11.53 -19.90
N GLY A 52 4.97 -12.35 -20.81
CA GLY A 52 5.15 -11.95 -22.21
C GLY A 52 6.57 -11.51 -22.58
N ASN A 53 7.31 -10.85 -21.68
CA ASN A 53 8.72 -10.48 -21.85
C ASN A 53 9.66 -11.60 -21.36
N SER A 54 9.23 -12.34 -20.34
CA SER A 54 9.99 -13.44 -19.78
C SER A 54 10.22 -14.57 -20.79
N PRO A 55 11.39 -15.23 -20.78
CA PRO A 55 11.62 -16.43 -21.56
C PRO A 55 10.77 -17.63 -21.08
N ILE A 56 10.26 -17.60 -19.85
CA ILE A 56 9.42 -18.66 -19.27
C ILE A 56 8.04 -18.62 -19.94
N LYS A 57 7.64 -19.73 -20.55
CA LYS A 57 6.38 -19.84 -21.32
C LYS A 57 5.26 -20.56 -20.56
N ASN A 58 5.59 -21.34 -19.55
CA ASN A 58 4.59 -21.92 -18.63
C ASN A 58 4.19 -20.88 -17.60
N PHE A 59 2.88 -20.64 -17.45
CA PHE A 59 2.38 -19.55 -16.59
C PHE A 59 2.63 -19.82 -15.11
N ASP A 60 2.46 -21.05 -14.65
CA ASP A 60 2.68 -21.39 -13.23
C ASP A 60 4.18 -21.32 -12.87
N GLU A 61 5.05 -21.76 -13.74
CA GLU A 61 6.51 -21.58 -13.58
C GLU A 61 6.89 -20.10 -13.57
N TRP A 62 6.29 -19.31 -14.46
CA TRP A 62 6.50 -17.87 -14.48
C TRP A 62 6.03 -17.20 -13.18
N ARG A 63 4.82 -17.54 -12.71
CA ARG A 63 4.30 -17.03 -11.44
C ARG A 63 5.24 -17.29 -10.27
N GLN A 64 5.76 -18.51 -10.19
CA GLN A 64 6.73 -18.86 -9.15
C GLN A 64 8.02 -18.07 -9.27
N ALA A 65 8.59 -17.96 -10.47
CA ALA A 65 9.81 -17.22 -10.73
C ALA A 65 9.64 -15.71 -10.50
N ALA A 66 8.51 -15.12 -10.95
CA ALA A 66 8.21 -13.72 -10.73
C ALA A 66 7.98 -13.41 -9.24
N ARG A 67 7.24 -14.27 -8.52
CA ARG A 67 7.06 -14.17 -7.07
C ARG A 67 8.40 -14.24 -6.34
N GLN A 68 9.24 -15.21 -6.69
CA GLN A 68 10.58 -15.32 -6.11
C GLN A 68 11.41 -14.07 -6.37
N LYS A 69 11.33 -13.49 -7.59
CA LYS A 69 12.02 -12.24 -7.91
C LYS A 69 11.56 -11.07 -7.04
N VAL A 70 10.29 -11.00 -6.68
CA VAL A 70 9.81 -9.99 -5.72
C VAL A 70 10.45 -10.22 -4.35
N PHE A 71 10.47 -11.47 -3.84
CA PHE A 71 11.13 -11.79 -2.58
C PHE A 71 12.65 -11.53 -2.63
N ASP A 72 13.33 -11.79 -3.76
CA ASP A 72 14.76 -11.47 -3.92
C ASP A 72 15.06 -9.96 -3.82
N CYS A 73 14.08 -9.11 -4.18
CA CYS A 73 14.20 -7.66 -4.05
C CYS A 73 13.82 -7.15 -2.66
N MET A 74 13.13 -7.95 -1.86
CA MET A 74 12.87 -7.65 -0.46
C MET A 74 14.15 -7.89 0.35
N LEU A 75 14.46 -6.96 1.22
CA LEU A 75 15.56 -7.13 2.16
C LEU A 75 15.19 -8.17 3.23
N THR A 76 16.07 -8.43 4.17
CA THR A 76 15.94 -9.50 5.17
C THR A 76 14.56 -9.52 5.83
N PRO A 77 13.82 -10.63 5.74
CA PRO A 77 12.53 -10.75 6.41
C PRO A 77 12.69 -10.78 7.94
N PRO A 78 11.70 -10.31 8.68
CA PRO A 78 11.65 -10.56 10.11
C PRO A 78 11.62 -12.07 10.38
N PRO A 79 12.40 -12.58 11.34
CA PRO A 79 12.34 -14.01 11.68
C PRO A 79 10.94 -14.36 12.20
N PRO A 80 10.34 -15.48 11.75
CA PRO A 80 9.00 -15.86 12.15
C PRO A 80 8.90 -16.12 13.66
N ALA A 81 7.69 -16.08 14.19
CA ALA A 81 7.41 -16.58 15.53
C ALA A 81 7.65 -18.09 15.58
N ALA A 82 8.38 -18.56 16.60
CA ALA A 82 8.77 -19.98 16.69
C ALA A 82 7.61 -20.89 17.17
N ASP A 83 6.76 -20.37 18.08
CA ASP A 83 5.80 -21.18 18.85
C ASP A 83 4.33 -20.73 18.64
N GLY A 84 4.00 -20.32 17.42
CA GLY A 84 2.67 -19.78 17.12
C GLY A 84 2.54 -18.29 17.43
N TYR A 85 1.30 -17.78 17.34
CA TYR A 85 1.05 -16.32 17.37
C TYR A 85 0.90 -15.72 18.78
N ASP A 86 0.88 -16.53 19.83
CA ASP A 86 0.81 -16.10 21.24
C ASP A 86 -0.22 -14.98 21.46
N VAL A 87 -1.47 -15.28 21.07
CA VAL A 87 -2.56 -14.28 21.01
C VAL A 87 -2.99 -13.87 22.40
N LYS A 88 -3.00 -12.56 22.66
CA LYS A 88 -3.57 -11.98 23.86
C LYS A 88 -4.77 -11.13 23.50
N VAL A 89 -5.93 -11.40 24.09
CA VAL A 89 -7.10 -10.55 24.00
C VAL A 89 -6.95 -9.44 25.05
N LEU A 90 -6.84 -8.20 24.60
CA LEU A 90 -6.67 -7.02 25.45
C LEU A 90 -8.00 -6.39 25.83
N ALA A 91 -8.97 -6.40 24.91
CA ALA A 91 -10.34 -5.94 25.14
C ALA A 91 -11.30 -6.65 24.18
N GLU A 92 -12.56 -6.75 24.61
CA GLU A 92 -13.65 -7.31 23.79
C GLU A 92 -14.92 -6.51 24.07
N GLU A 93 -15.70 -6.24 23.03
CA GLU A 93 -17.03 -5.63 23.15
C GLU A 93 -17.99 -6.24 22.11
N GLN A 94 -19.26 -6.39 22.54
CA GLN A 94 -20.34 -6.76 21.63
C GLN A 94 -20.81 -5.53 20.87
N ARG A 95 -20.99 -5.68 19.58
CA ARG A 95 -21.55 -4.67 18.67
C ARG A 95 -22.79 -5.24 17.98
N ASP A 96 -23.47 -4.41 17.20
CA ASP A 96 -24.66 -4.82 16.46
C ASP A 96 -24.29 -5.82 15.34
N GLY A 97 -24.59 -7.11 15.59
CA GLY A 97 -24.36 -8.22 14.68
C GLY A 97 -22.96 -8.82 14.68
N TYR A 98 -22.05 -8.37 15.53
CA TYR A 98 -20.69 -8.92 15.62
C TYR A 98 -19.99 -8.55 16.93
N ARG A 99 -18.96 -9.29 17.26
CA ARG A 99 -18.04 -9.05 18.39
C ARG A 99 -16.74 -8.44 17.91
N ALA A 100 -16.29 -7.36 18.56
CA ALA A 100 -15.02 -6.69 18.30
C ALA A 100 -14.00 -7.02 19.39
N ARG A 101 -12.78 -7.39 18.99
CA ARG A 101 -11.65 -7.66 19.88
C ARG A 101 -10.47 -6.77 19.53
N LYS A 102 -9.83 -6.22 20.56
CA LYS A 102 -8.45 -5.74 20.49
C LYS A 102 -7.55 -6.88 20.92
N ILE A 103 -6.59 -7.23 20.10
CA ILE A 103 -5.64 -8.31 20.37
C ILE A 103 -4.21 -7.84 20.18
N GLU A 104 -3.29 -8.52 20.82
CA GLU A 104 -1.86 -8.49 20.54
C GLU A 104 -1.45 -9.87 20.01
N ILE A 105 -0.76 -9.90 18.89
CA ILE A 105 -0.29 -11.14 18.26
C ILE A 105 1.20 -11.09 18.00
N ARG A 106 1.88 -12.21 18.13
CA ARG A 106 3.30 -12.35 17.83
C ARG A 106 3.49 -12.72 16.36
N LEU A 107 3.84 -11.73 15.51
CA LEU A 107 4.15 -11.99 14.10
C LEU A 107 5.61 -12.39 13.88
N SER A 108 6.50 -12.01 14.79
CA SER A 108 7.93 -12.34 14.74
C SER A 108 8.43 -12.74 16.12
N ARG A 109 9.50 -13.50 16.21
CA ARG A 109 10.15 -13.76 17.50
C ARG A 109 10.64 -12.48 18.21
N TYR A 110 10.75 -11.34 17.51
CA TYR A 110 11.26 -10.09 18.05
C TYR A 110 10.18 -9.11 18.48
N TYR A 111 8.94 -9.26 17.98
CA TYR A 111 7.89 -8.30 18.26
C TYR A 111 6.50 -8.88 18.22
N THR A 112 5.60 -8.22 18.91
CA THR A 112 4.15 -8.39 18.84
C THR A 112 3.52 -7.20 18.11
N VAL A 113 2.32 -7.41 17.58
CA VAL A 113 1.59 -6.43 16.79
C VAL A 113 0.18 -6.27 17.34
N PRO A 114 -0.25 -5.04 17.64
CA PRO A 114 -1.63 -4.76 18.00
C PRO A 114 -2.53 -4.87 16.75
N ALA A 115 -3.69 -5.48 16.94
CA ALA A 115 -4.66 -5.68 15.87
C ALA A 115 -6.10 -5.64 16.42
N TYR A 116 -7.03 -5.38 15.51
CA TYR A 116 -8.45 -5.60 15.75
C TYR A 116 -8.95 -6.80 14.96
N VAL A 117 -9.86 -7.54 15.60
CA VAL A 117 -10.61 -8.63 14.97
C VAL A 117 -12.08 -8.42 15.19
N LEU A 118 -12.87 -8.46 14.12
CA LEU A 118 -14.32 -8.46 14.16
C LEU A 118 -14.82 -9.85 13.77
N ILE A 119 -15.70 -10.41 14.60
CA ILE A 119 -16.24 -11.76 14.41
C ILE A 119 -17.76 -11.66 14.35
N PRO A 120 -18.40 -11.98 13.19
CA PRO A 120 -19.86 -11.98 13.07
C PRO A 120 -20.55 -12.87 14.09
N ASP A 121 -21.75 -12.48 14.51
CA ASP A 121 -22.60 -13.33 15.30
C ASP A 121 -23.09 -14.54 14.47
N GLY A 122 -23.34 -15.66 15.12
CA GLY A 122 -23.84 -16.86 14.47
C GLY A 122 -22.85 -18.03 14.45
N LYS A 123 -23.13 -18.99 13.58
CA LYS A 123 -22.36 -20.23 13.48
C LYS A 123 -21.39 -20.18 12.29
N GLY A 124 -20.10 -19.99 12.57
CA GLY A 124 -19.04 -20.08 11.57
C GLY A 124 -18.75 -21.53 11.09
N PRO A 125 -17.65 -21.76 10.33
CA PRO A 125 -16.64 -20.76 10.01
C PRO A 125 -17.10 -19.76 8.93
N PHE A 126 -16.67 -18.52 9.05
CA PHE A 126 -17.04 -17.40 8.16
C PHE A 126 -15.96 -17.13 7.11
N PRO A 127 -16.31 -16.53 5.95
CA PRO A 127 -15.32 -15.89 5.10
C PRO A 127 -14.62 -14.77 5.87
N ALA A 128 -13.39 -14.47 5.50
CA ALA A 128 -12.60 -13.46 6.21
C ALA A 128 -11.94 -12.45 5.28
N VAL A 129 -11.67 -11.25 5.81
CA VAL A 129 -10.98 -10.17 5.10
C VAL A 129 -9.84 -9.62 5.94
N ASN A 130 -8.63 -9.62 5.40
CA ASN A 130 -7.52 -8.82 5.91
C ASN A 130 -7.69 -7.41 5.39
N ALA A 131 -8.10 -6.48 6.26
CA ALA A 131 -8.38 -5.08 5.95
C ALA A 131 -7.13 -4.23 6.23
N LEU A 132 -6.48 -3.77 5.17
CA LEU A 132 -5.18 -3.12 5.19
C LEU A 132 -5.35 -1.61 5.14
N HIS A 133 -4.94 -0.92 6.21
CA HIS A 133 -5.12 0.53 6.33
C HIS A 133 -4.24 1.33 5.36
N ASP A 134 -4.70 2.54 5.05
CA ASP A 134 -4.00 3.52 4.23
C ASP A 134 -2.83 4.20 4.95
N HIS A 135 -2.03 4.97 4.19
CA HIS A 135 -0.97 5.80 4.74
C HIS A 135 -1.56 6.94 5.59
N GLY A 136 -2.44 7.74 4.99
CA GLY A 136 -3.10 8.89 5.58
C GLY A 136 -2.18 9.93 6.19
N ALA A 137 -2.79 10.98 6.72
CA ALA A 137 -2.08 12.03 7.44
C ALA A 137 -1.92 11.71 8.95
N HIS A 138 -2.82 10.91 9.50
CA HIS A 138 -2.85 10.56 10.93
C HIS A 138 -2.04 9.28 11.16
N LEU A 139 -0.75 9.42 11.48
CA LEU A 139 0.13 8.26 11.72
C LEU A 139 -0.04 7.64 13.11
N PHE A 140 -0.75 8.32 14.04
CA PHE A 140 -1.08 7.78 15.39
C PHE A 140 -2.13 6.67 15.35
N ILE A 141 -2.84 6.51 14.24
CA ILE A 141 -3.84 5.48 14.00
C ILE A 141 -3.44 4.64 12.80
N GLY A 142 -3.69 3.35 12.88
CA GLY A 142 -3.46 2.38 11.82
C GLY A 142 -4.72 1.56 11.59
N LYS A 143 -4.91 0.49 12.35
CA LYS A 143 -6.10 -0.37 12.36
C LYS A 143 -7.41 0.39 12.59
N GLU A 144 -7.35 1.51 13.30
CA GLU A 144 -8.49 2.39 13.58
C GLU A 144 -8.98 3.16 12.34
N LYS A 145 -8.25 3.12 11.24
CA LYS A 145 -8.71 3.63 9.94
C LYS A 145 -9.68 2.68 9.24
N MET A 146 -9.58 1.40 9.56
CA MET A 146 -10.37 0.33 8.96
C MET A 146 -11.52 -0.11 9.86
N ILE A 147 -11.31 -0.13 11.18
CA ILE A 147 -12.23 -0.65 12.19
C ILE A 147 -12.45 0.42 13.25
N ARG A 148 -13.71 0.64 13.60
CA ARG A 148 -14.09 1.59 14.67
C ARG A 148 -13.34 1.26 15.97
N PRO A 149 -12.65 2.22 16.58
CA PRO A 149 -11.98 2.04 17.86
C PRO A 149 -12.89 1.42 18.94
N LEU A 150 -12.32 0.56 19.78
CA LEU A 150 -13.06 0.02 20.94
C LEU A 150 -13.21 1.08 22.02
N ALA A 151 -14.19 0.87 22.91
CA ALA A 151 -14.49 1.81 24.00
C ALA A 151 -13.33 2.03 25.00
N CYS A 152 -12.34 1.14 24.99
CA CYS A 152 -11.14 1.25 25.83
C CYS A 152 -10.06 2.17 25.24
N GLU A 153 -10.21 2.64 23.98
CA GLU A 153 -9.19 3.47 23.34
C GLU A 153 -9.20 4.92 23.86
N ASP A 154 -8.04 5.55 23.77
CA ASP A 154 -7.91 6.97 24.11
C ASP A 154 -8.82 7.85 23.26
N THR A 155 -9.38 8.90 23.86
CA THR A 155 -10.27 9.83 23.18
C THR A 155 -9.64 10.52 21.98
N THR A 156 -8.32 10.70 21.99
CA THR A 156 -7.56 11.26 20.85
C THR A 156 -7.56 10.28 19.68
N VAL A 157 -7.33 8.99 19.94
CA VAL A 157 -7.39 7.93 18.92
C VAL A 157 -8.80 7.87 18.31
N VAL A 158 -9.83 7.90 19.15
CA VAL A 158 -11.25 7.89 18.71
C VAL A 158 -11.56 9.10 17.83
N ARG A 159 -11.14 10.29 18.25
CA ARG A 159 -11.33 11.53 17.48
C ARG A 159 -10.63 11.44 16.12
N ASP A 160 -9.34 11.11 16.10
CA ASP A 160 -8.53 11.07 14.89
C ASP A 160 -9.04 10.00 13.90
N ALA A 161 -9.52 8.86 14.41
CA ALA A 161 -10.15 7.83 13.59
C ALA A 161 -11.44 8.32 12.93
N ASN A 162 -12.33 8.97 13.68
CA ASN A 162 -13.58 9.52 13.16
C ASN A 162 -13.33 10.63 12.15
N GLU A 163 -12.39 11.54 12.41
CA GLU A 163 -12.02 12.62 11.49
C GLU A 163 -11.46 12.04 10.17
N TRP A 164 -10.59 11.04 10.27
CA TRP A 164 -10.00 10.43 9.09
C TRP A 164 -11.02 9.64 8.27
N VAL A 165 -11.84 8.83 8.93
CA VAL A 165 -12.88 8.05 8.24
C VAL A 165 -13.92 8.96 7.59
N ALA A 166 -14.25 10.11 8.20
CA ALA A 166 -15.09 11.11 7.55
C ALA A 166 -14.48 11.70 6.28
N GLN A 167 -13.15 11.87 6.23
CA GLN A 167 -12.45 12.45 5.08
C GLN A 167 -12.25 11.46 3.92
N LEU A 168 -11.87 10.21 4.22
CA LEU A 168 -11.44 9.25 3.20
C LEU A 168 -12.49 8.18 2.89
N TYR A 169 -13.38 7.88 3.83
CA TYR A 169 -14.30 6.74 3.79
C TYR A 169 -15.78 7.14 3.94
N ASP A 170 -16.12 8.41 3.73
CA ASP A 170 -17.48 8.95 3.88
C ASP A 170 -18.13 8.65 5.26
N GLY A 171 -17.33 8.60 6.31
CA GLY A 171 -17.79 8.39 7.67
C GLY A 171 -18.11 6.94 8.05
N GLN A 172 -17.84 5.96 7.18
CA GLN A 172 -18.07 4.54 7.46
C GLN A 172 -16.78 3.76 7.64
N PHE A 173 -16.62 3.10 8.79
CA PHE A 173 -15.56 2.12 9.00
C PHE A 173 -15.84 0.87 8.16
N VAL A 174 -15.02 0.65 7.14
CA VAL A 174 -15.22 -0.44 6.17
C VAL A 174 -15.14 -1.82 6.80
N GLY A 175 -14.31 -2.01 7.84
CA GLY A 175 -14.23 -3.27 8.57
C GLY A 175 -15.52 -3.59 9.30
N ASP A 176 -16.11 -2.61 10.00
CA ASP A 176 -17.40 -2.77 10.68
C ASP A 176 -18.54 -3.02 9.65
N TYR A 177 -18.46 -2.39 8.50
CA TYR A 177 -19.41 -2.63 7.41
C TYR A 177 -19.36 -4.08 6.92
N LEU A 178 -18.17 -4.61 6.66
CA LEU A 178 -17.98 -6.00 6.23
C LEU A 178 -18.37 -7.01 7.32
N ALA A 179 -18.07 -6.73 8.59
CA ALA A 179 -18.44 -7.60 9.71
C ALA A 179 -19.95 -7.77 9.85
N ARG A 180 -20.73 -6.68 9.70
CA ARG A 180 -22.20 -6.74 9.67
C ARG A 180 -22.76 -7.56 8.50
N HIS A 181 -21.95 -7.78 7.46
CA HIS A 181 -22.32 -8.59 6.30
C HIS A 181 -21.72 -10.00 6.32
N GLY A 182 -21.27 -10.47 7.51
CA GLY A 182 -20.92 -11.87 7.72
C GLY A 182 -19.45 -12.23 7.44
N PHE A 183 -18.55 -11.25 7.39
CA PHE A 183 -17.12 -11.49 7.25
C PHE A 183 -16.41 -11.35 8.60
N VAL A 184 -15.51 -12.27 8.93
CA VAL A 184 -14.49 -12.00 9.92
C VAL A 184 -13.55 -10.95 9.34
N VAL A 185 -13.27 -9.87 10.09
CA VAL A 185 -12.37 -8.82 9.62
C VAL A 185 -11.19 -8.71 10.57
N PHE A 186 -9.99 -8.73 10.01
CA PHE A 186 -8.74 -8.51 10.72
C PHE A 186 -8.07 -7.26 10.19
N SER A 187 -7.55 -6.42 11.09
CA SER A 187 -6.71 -5.28 10.73
C SER A 187 -5.63 -5.07 11.78
N ALA A 188 -4.38 -5.04 11.34
CA ALA A 188 -3.23 -4.79 12.20
C ALA A 188 -2.57 -3.45 11.86
N ASP A 189 -1.91 -2.85 12.86
CA ASP A 189 -1.07 -1.68 12.62
C ASP A 189 0.15 -2.07 11.78
N ALA A 190 0.37 -1.38 10.67
CA ALA A 190 1.61 -1.47 9.94
C ALA A 190 2.78 -0.84 10.74
N PRO A 191 4.02 -1.25 10.50
CA PRO A 191 5.17 -0.56 11.07
C PRO A 191 5.10 0.95 10.81
N MET A 192 5.33 1.77 11.81
CA MET A 192 5.25 3.25 11.83
C MET A 192 3.85 3.84 11.96
N TRP A 193 2.80 3.03 12.05
CA TRP A 193 1.43 3.51 12.29
C TRP A 193 0.86 3.02 13.61
N GLY A 194 -0.12 3.76 14.12
CA GLY A 194 -0.85 3.40 15.33
C GLY A 194 0.06 3.20 16.53
N GLU A 195 -0.18 2.14 17.27
CA GLU A 195 0.61 1.78 18.46
C GLU A 195 2.04 1.31 18.13
N ARG A 196 2.35 1.08 16.84
CA ARG A 196 3.68 0.80 16.33
C ARG A 196 4.43 2.05 15.84
N GLY A 197 3.80 3.22 15.94
CA GLY A 197 4.37 4.51 15.62
C GLY A 197 5.29 5.03 16.72
N GLN A 198 5.88 6.20 16.47
CA GLN A 198 6.71 6.87 17.47
C GLN A 198 5.85 7.48 18.57
N GLN A 199 6.27 7.31 19.83
CA GLN A 199 5.55 7.82 21.00
C GLN A 199 5.55 9.35 21.10
N GLU A 200 6.55 10.02 20.52
CA GLU A 200 6.68 11.48 20.52
C GLU A 200 5.92 12.18 19.37
N GLY A 201 4.97 11.50 18.77
CA GLY A 201 4.21 11.95 17.61
C GLY A 201 4.97 11.71 16.30
N PRO A 202 4.41 10.91 15.41
CA PRO A 202 5.05 10.58 14.15
C PRO A 202 5.10 11.81 13.26
N ARG A 203 6.29 12.28 13.02
CA ARG A 203 6.57 13.30 12.00
C ARG A 203 7.01 12.59 10.73
N ARG A 204 6.55 13.07 9.59
CA ARG A 204 6.85 12.48 8.29
C ARG A 204 8.36 12.49 7.98
N ASP A 205 9.06 13.54 8.38
CA ASP A 205 10.52 13.65 8.27
C ASP A 205 11.25 12.55 9.06
N ARG A 206 10.75 12.18 10.23
CA ARG A 206 11.31 11.06 11.02
C ARG A 206 10.97 9.70 10.44
N TYR A 207 9.78 9.54 9.86
CA TYR A 207 9.37 8.34 9.17
C TYR A 207 10.33 7.99 8.02
N ASP A 208 10.61 8.92 7.13
CA ASP A 208 11.53 8.70 6.02
C ASP A 208 12.97 8.44 6.50
N MET A 209 13.42 9.13 7.53
CA MET A 209 14.73 8.93 8.14
C MET A 209 14.85 7.54 8.78
N ILE A 210 13.82 7.09 9.50
CA ILE A 210 13.83 5.77 10.14
C ILE A 210 13.83 4.67 9.07
N ALA A 211 13.00 4.81 8.04
CA ALA A 211 12.97 3.86 6.93
C ALA A 211 14.33 3.78 6.23
N GLY A 212 15.01 4.93 6.00
CA GLY A 212 16.37 4.98 5.49
C GLY A 212 17.38 4.30 6.41
N ASN A 213 17.28 4.51 7.72
CA ASN A 213 18.15 3.84 8.71
C ASN A 213 17.93 2.32 8.72
N MET A 214 16.69 1.85 8.60
CA MET A 214 16.38 0.42 8.53
C MET A 214 17.03 -0.24 7.32
N MET A 215 17.09 0.43 6.18
CA MET A 215 17.75 -0.08 4.98
C MET A 215 19.25 -0.35 5.18
N MET A 216 19.93 0.42 6.07
CA MET A 216 21.34 0.16 6.42
C MET A 216 21.54 -1.20 7.12
N TYR A 217 20.49 -1.72 7.76
CA TYR A 217 20.48 -3.04 8.41
C TYR A 217 19.87 -4.13 7.53
N GLY A 218 19.61 -3.85 6.25
CA GLY A 218 19.00 -4.79 5.33
C GLY A 218 17.50 -4.98 5.56
N ILE A 219 16.81 -3.97 6.06
CA ILE A 219 15.37 -3.98 6.27
C ILE A 219 14.75 -2.88 5.42
N ASP A 220 13.88 -3.28 4.49
CA ASP A 220 13.05 -2.38 3.69
C ASP A 220 11.68 -2.23 4.37
N LEU A 221 11.19 -1.00 4.53
CA LEU A 221 9.91 -0.77 5.22
C LEU A 221 8.73 -1.40 4.47
N SER A 222 8.71 -1.31 3.15
CA SER A 222 7.64 -1.93 2.32
C SER A 222 7.68 -3.45 2.42
N ALA A 223 8.88 -4.05 2.44
CA ALA A 223 9.07 -5.48 2.67
C ALA A 223 8.64 -5.89 4.07
N TYR A 224 9.02 -5.11 5.09
CA TYR A 224 8.61 -5.35 6.47
C TYR A 224 7.08 -5.40 6.61
N MET A 225 6.36 -4.40 6.06
CA MET A 225 4.90 -4.41 6.03
C MET A 225 4.34 -5.63 5.31
N THR A 226 4.93 -5.98 4.17
CA THR A 226 4.46 -7.13 3.36
C THR A 226 4.63 -8.46 4.10
N TYR A 227 5.74 -8.66 4.81
CA TYR A 227 5.93 -9.85 5.64
C TYR A 227 4.94 -9.91 6.79
N ASP A 228 4.64 -8.77 7.44
CA ASP A 228 3.62 -8.71 8.49
C ASP A 228 2.22 -9.01 7.93
N ASP A 229 1.89 -8.51 6.73
CA ASP A 229 0.60 -8.79 6.06
C ASP A 229 0.46 -10.28 5.71
N ILE A 230 1.52 -10.91 5.24
CA ILE A 230 1.56 -12.36 4.98
C ILE A 230 1.37 -13.12 6.29
N SER A 231 2.14 -12.79 7.33
CA SER A 231 2.07 -13.46 8.63
C SER A 231 0.73 -13.25 9.32
N GLY A 232 0.17 -12.03 9.25
CA GLY A 232 -1.18 -11.73 9.75
C GLY A 232 -2.28 -12.50 9.01
N THR A 233 -2.10 -12.73 7.71
CA THR A 233 -3.03 -13.56 6.93
C THR A 233 -2.92 -15.05 7.31
N GLU A 234 -1.73 -15.55 7.58
CA GLU A 234 -1.53 -16.92 8.09
C GLU A 234 -2.15 -17.09 9.49
N PHE A 235 -2.05 -16.07 10.35
CA PHE A 235 -2.77 -16.04 11.63
C PHE A 235 -4.28 -16.11 11.40
N LEU A 236 -4.82 -15.26 10.54
CA LEU A 236 -6.25 -15.21 10.23
C LEU A 236 -6.76 -16.57 9.75
N ALA A 237 -5.98 -17.27 8.91
CA ALA A 237 -6.31 -18.61 8.40
C ALA A 237 -6.33 -19.72 9.48
N GLN A 238 -5.75 -19.48 10.65
CA GLN A 238 -5.71 -20.41 11.77
C GLN A 238 -6.79 -20.14 12.82
N MET A 239 -7.54 -19.04 12.70
CA MET A 239 -8.64 -18.75 13.62
C MET A 239 -9.79 -19.75 13.44
N PRO A 240 -10.34 -20.31 14.53
CA PRO A 240 -11.44 -21.29 14.44
C PRO A 240 -12.73 -20.71 13.85
N GLU A 241 -12.91 -19.40 13.89
CA GLU A 241 -14.05 -18.71 13.32
C GLU A 241 -13.94 -18.50 11.79
N VAL A 242 -12.77 -18.77 11.20
CA VAL A 242 -12.45 -18.43 9.79
C VAL A 242 -12.44 -19.69 8.91
N ASP A 243 -13.11 -19.61 7.78
CA ASP A 243 -12.90 -20.54 6.68
C ASP A 243 -11.60 -20.17 5.92
N ALA A 244 -10.54 -20.94 6.16
CA ALA A 244 -9.22 -20.71 5.58
C ALA A 244 -9.19 -20.77 4.03
N ASN A 245 -10.25 -21.30 3.38
CA ASN A 245 -10.38 -21.33 1.93
C ASN A 245 -11.12 -20.10 1.37
N ARG A 246 -11.66 -19.25 2.23
CA ARG A 246 -12.43 -18.05 1.87
C ARG A 246 -11.86 -16.79 2.53
N ILE A 247 -10.59 -16.50 2.24
CA ILE A 247 -9.90 -15.31 2.76
C ILE A 247 -9.63 -14.33 1.62
N GLY A 248 -10.14 -13.11 1.77
CA GLY A 248 -9.83 -11.98 0.91
C GLY A 248 -8.96 -10.94 1.60
N CYS A 249 -8.54 -9.94 0.84
CA CYS A 249 -7.91 -8.74 1.39
C CYS A 249 -8.41 -7.48 0.66
N MET A 250 -8.40 -6.37 1.36
CA MET A 250 -8.73 -5.07 0.76
C MET A 250 -7.98 -3.93 1.42
N GLY A 251 -7.92 -2.83 0.70
CA GLY A 251 -7.49 -1.56 1.25
C GLY A 251 -7.68 -0.39 0.30
N CYS A 252 -7.49 0.82 0.84
CA CYS A 252 -7.47 2.06 0.09
C CYS A 252 -6.07 2.67 0.13
N SER A 253 -5.64 3.37 -0.93
CA SER A 253 -4.34 4.06 -0.96
C SER A 253 -3.18 3.08 -0.69
N MET A 254 -2.30 3.35 0.28
CA MET A 254 -1.26 2.41 0.68
C MET A 254 -1.84 1.03 1.05
N GLY A 255 -3.03 0.97 1.65
CA GLY A 255 -3.73 -0.29 1.90
C GLY A 255 -4.07 -1.05 0.63
N ALA A 256 -4.41 -0.38 -0.46
CA ALA A 256 -4.62 -1.00 -1.77
C ALA A 256 -3.31 -1.54 -2.36
N TYR A 257 -2.20 -0.80 -2.22
CA TYR A 257 -0.86 -1.29 -2.56
C TYR A 257 -0.54 -2.59 -1.81
N ARG A 258 -0.78 -2.61 -0.50
CA ARG A 258 -0.58 -3.79 0.34
C ARG A 258 -1.49 -4.95 -0.10
N ALA A 259 -2.77 -4.66 -0.43
CA ALA A 259 -3.74 -5.68 -0.81
C ALA A 259 -3.37 -6.43 -2.10
N TRP A 260 -3.04 -5.73 -3.18
CA TRP A 260 -2.64 -6.41 -4.41
C TRP A 260 -1.26 -7.07 -4.29
N MET A 261 -0.33 -6.49 -3.51
CA MET A 261 0.95 -7.10 -3.21
C MET A 261 0.75 -8.43 -2.43
N LEU A 262 -0.05 -8.40 -1.38
CA LEU A 262 -0.39 -9.58 -0.58
C LEU A 262 -1.06 -10.65 -1.44
N SER A 263 -1.98 -10.27 -2.33
CA SER A 263 -2.63 -11.20 -3.27
C SER A 263 -1.64 -11.88 -4.22
N ALA A 264 -0.63 -11.14 -4.68
CA ALA A 264 0.44 -11.67 -5.53
C ALA A 264 1.36 -12.66 -4.79
N LEU A 265 1.60 -12.43 -3.50
CA LEU A 265 2.62 -13.14 -2.73
C LEU A 265 2.09 -14.25 -1.82
N SER A 266 0.80 -14.23 -1.46
CA SER A 266 0.18 -15.22 -0.57
C SER A 266 -0.91 -16.03 -1.27
N ASP A 267 -0.82 -17.36 -1.21
CA ASP A 267 -1.86 -18.24 -1.75
C ASP A 267 -3.06 -18.39 -0.81
N ARG A 268 -2.98 -17.87 0.43
CA ARG A 268 -4.12 -17.75 1.35
C ARG A 268 -5.17 -16.79 0.81
N ILE A 269 -4.75 -15.70 0.19
CA ILE A 269 -5.68 -14.74 -0.40
C ILE A 269 -6.31 -15.34 -1.67
N LYS A 270 -7.64 -15.42 -1.67
CA LYS A 270 -8.43 -15.93 -2.79
C LYS A 270 -9.03 -14.80 -3.63
N VAL A 271 -9.31 -13.66 -3.02
CA VAL A 271 -9.93 -12.49 -3.65
C VAL A 271 -9.27 -11.22 -3.11
N SER A 272 -9.11 -10.20 -3.95
CA SER A 272 -8.55 -8.91 -3.52
C SER A 272 -9.34 -7.72 -4.08
N ALA A 273 -9.48 -6.67 -3.27
CA ALA A 273 -10.04 -5.39 -3.70
C ALA A 273 -9.08 -4.24 -3.36
N SER A 274 -8.77 -3.41 -4.34
CA SER A 274 -7.79 -2.32 -4.25
C SER A 274 -8.42 -1.01 -4.70
N VAL A 275 -8.53 -0.05 -3.78
CA VAL A 275 -9.15 1.25 -4.05
C VAL A 275 -8.10 2.34 -4.05
N CYS A 276 -8.03 3.12 -5.14
CA CYS A 276 -7.17 4.28 -5.31
C CYS A 276 -5.65 3.98 -5.17
N TRP A 277 -5.19 2.84 -5.68
CA TRP A 277 -3.76 2.60 -5.84
C TRP A 277 -3.44 1.53 -6.88
N LEU A 278 -3.25 1.94 -8.12
CA LEU A 278 -2.52 1.21 -9.17
C LEU A 278 -2.06 2.19 -10.25
N THR A 279 -0.86 1.97 -10.80
CA THR A 279 -0.26 2.83 -11.82
C THR A 279 0.91 2.11 -12.50
N THR A 280 1.38 2.63 -13.62
CA THR A 280 2.72 2.29 -14.13
C THR A 280 3.75 3.28 -13.61
N THR A 281 4.96 2.80 -13.31
CA THR A 281 6.03 3.64 -12.76
C THR A 281 6.54 4.67 -13.76
N ASP A 282 6.64 4.31 -15.04
CA ASP A 282 7.16 5.17 -16.10
C ASP A 282 6.33 6.45 -16.27
N GLU A 283 5.00 6.34 -16.21
CA GLU A 283 4.12 7.52 -16.27
C GLU A 283 4.10 8.28 -14.94
N GLN A 284 3.94 7.59 -13.81
CA GLN A 284 3.88 8.21 -12.49
C GLN A 284 5.16 8.98 -12.15
N MET A 285 6.32 8.42 -12.49
CA MET A 285 7.63 9.01 -12.23
C MET A 285 8.10 9.94 -13.34
N SER A 286 7.31 10.16 -14.40
CA SER A 286 7.62 11.12 -15.45
C SER A 286 7.71 12.55 -14.90
N PHE A 287 8.47 13.43 -15.56
CA PHE A 287 8.57 14.84 -15.15
C PHE A 287 7.23 15.59 -15.16
N LYS A 288 6.25 15.09 -15.91
CA LYS A 288 4.91 15.66 -15.94
C LYS A 288 4.15 15.41 -14.65
N TYR A 289 4.26 14.21 -14.10
CA TYR A 289 3.45 13.73 -12.98
C TYR A 289 4.23 13.51 -11.69
N SER A 290 5.57 13.42 -11.77
CA SER A 290 6.42 13.25 -10.60
C SER A 290 6.09 14.26 -9.50
N ARG A 291 5.88 13.77 -8.29
CA ARG A 291 5.49 14.53 -7.11
C ARG A 291 6.47 14.29 -5.97
N THR A 292 6.61 15.27 -5.08
CA THR A 292 7.43 15.16 -3.88
C THR A 292 6.89 14.18 -2.85
N GLU A 293 5.61 13.82 -2.95
CA GLU A 293 4.89 13.03 -1.96
C GLU A 293 4.53 11.61 -2.44
N ASN A 294 5.02 11.19 -3.60
CA ASN A 294 4.67 9.87 -4.13
C ASN A 294 5.44 8.77 -3.41
N GLY A 295 4.73 7.97 -2.70
CA GLY A 295 5.08 6.64 -2.30
C GLY A 295 6.06 6.51 -1.15
N GLY A 296 7.10 7.26 -1.15
CA GLY A 296 8.15 7.12 -0.15
C GLY A 296 8.58 5.67 0.06
N PHE A 297 9.20 5.37 1.17
CA PHE A 297 9.69 4.04 1.50
C PHE A 297 8.59 3.00 1.76
N ALA A 298 7.34 3.43 1.95
CA ALA A 298 6.22 2.52 2.20
C ALA A 298 5.76 1.73 0.96
N ASN A 299 6.11 2.18 -0.25
CA ASN A 299 5.59 1.63 -1.50
C ASN A 299 6.71 1.25 -2.48
N CYS A 300 7.91 0.98 -2.02
CA CYS A 300 8.98 0.60 -2.92
C CYS A 300 9.85 -0.52 -2.36
N PHE A 301 10.20 -1.46 -3.24
CA PHE A 301 11.27 -2.41 -3.02
C PHE A 301 12.48 -2.00 -3.85
N PRO A 302 13.67 -1.86 -3.25
CA PRO A 302 14.86 -1.45 -3.98
C PRO A 302 15.16 -2.36 -5.16
N GLY A 303 15.28 -1.77 -6.35
CA GLY A 303 15.65 -2.48 -7.57
C GLY A 303 14.56 -3.31 -8.24
N LEU A 304 13.38 -3.48 -7.66
CA LEU A 304 12.30 -4.29 -8.24
C LEU A 304 11.90 -3.81 -9.65
N ARG A 305 11.92 -2.48 -9.87
CA ARG A 305 11.56 -1.88 -11.19
C ARG A 305 12.49 -2.25 -12.33
N ARG A 306 13.64 -2.80 -12.05
CA ARG A 306 14.52 -3.38 -13.07
C ARG A 306 13.97 -4.68 -13.67
N TRP A 307 13.04 -5.33 -12.97
CA TRP A 307 12.49 -6.65 -13.30
C TRP A 307 11.01 -6.62 -13.60
N LEU A 308 10.24 -5.92 -12.79
CA LEU A 308 8.77 -5.88 -12.80
C LEU A 308 8.27 -4.48 -12.43
N ASP A 309 7.30 -3.96 -13.16
CA ASP A 309 6.52 -2.81 -12.71
C ASP A 309 5.33 -3.26 -11.85
N TYR A 310 4.64 -2.35 -11.21
CA TYR A 310 3.50 -2.60 -10.33
C TYR A 310 2.42 -3.50 -10.97
N PRO A 311 1.93 -3.23 -12.21
CA PRO A 311 0.93 -4.11 -12.82
C PRO A 311 1.47 -5.52 -13.11
N HIS A 312 2.76 -5.67 -13.37
CA HIS A 312 3.37 -6.99 -13.55
C HIS A 312 3.42 -7.77 -12.23
N VAL A 313 3.71 -7.10 -11.11
CA VAL A 313 3.68 -7.72 -9.78
C VAL A 313 2.24 -8.12 -9.41
N ALA A 314 1.27 -7.21 -9.60
CA ALA A 314 -0.14 -7.50 -9.37
C ALA A 314 -0.61 -8.70 -10.23
N SER A 315 -0.09 -8.83 -11.45
CA SER A 315 -0.41 -9.93 -12.37
C SER A 315 0.06 -11.32 -11.90
N ILE A 316 0.97 -11.40 -10.93
CA ILE A 316 1.35 -12.67 -10.29
C ILE A 316 0.14 -13.32 -9.59
N ALA A 317 -0.85 -12.51 -9.16
CA ALA A 317 -2.07 -13.00 -8.55
C ALA A 317 -3.00 -13.74 -9.53
N CYS A 318 -2.86 -13.56 -10.84
CA CYS A 318 -3.69 -14.24 -11.84
C CYS A 318 -3.65 -15.77 -11.63
N PRO A 319 -4.79 -16.50 -11.71
CA PRO A 319 -6.13 -16.06 -12.14
C PRO A 319 -7.10 -15.73 -10.99
N LYS A 320 -6.64 -15.24 -9.84
CA LYS A 320 -7.52 -14.88 -8.71
C LYS A 320 -8.46 -13.75 -9.10
N PRO A 321 -9.71 -13.72 -8.59
CA PRO A 321 -10.57 -12.56 -8.71
C PRO A 321 -9.94 -11.32 -8.07
N MET A 322 -9.87 -10.23 -8.81
CA MET A 322 -9.35 -8.95 -8.31
C MET A 322 -10.21 -7.78 -8.80
N LEU A 323 -10.51 -6.86 -7.89
CA LEU A 323 -11.20 -5.60 -8.17
C LEU A 323 -10.24 -4.44 -7.96
N PHE A 324 -10.16 -3.55 -8.95
CA PHE A 324 -9.45 -2.27 -8.84
C PHE A 324 -10.41 -1.12 -9.13
N ILE A 325 -10.45 -0.14 -8.23
CA ILE A 325 -11.19 1.11 -8.41
C ILE A 325 -10.19 2.26 -8.26
N ASN A 326 -10.02 3.08 -9.30
CA ASN A 326 -9.20 4.29 -9.24
C ASN A 326 -10.04 5.54 -9.52
N GLY A 327 -9.65 6.67 -8.96
CA GLY A 327 -10.33 7.95 -9.19
C GLY A 327 -9.78 8.71 -10.39
N SER A 328 -10.64 9.24 -11.25
CA SER A 328 -10.22 10.13 -12.35
C SER A 328 -9.78 11.50 -11.86
N GLN A 329 -10.25 11.92 -10.68
CA GLN A 329 -9.84 13.16 -10.01
C GLN A 329 -8.68 12.96 -9.03
N ASP A 330 -8.16 11.72 -8.94
CA ASP A 330 -7.03 11.40 -8.06
C ASP A 330 -5.73 12.04 -8.59
N LYS A 331 -5.19 12.97 -7.81
CA LYS A 331 -3.95 13.70 -8.19
C LYS A 331 -2.68 12.90 -7.95
N LEU A 332 -2.75 11.75 -7.28
CA LEU A 332 -1.61 10.87 -7.00
C LEU A 332 -1.33 9.92 -8.18
N PHE A 333 -2.37 9.48 -8.85
CA PHE A 333 -2.30 8.46 -9.90
C PHE A 333 -2.84 9.00 -11.21
N PRO A 334 -1.97 9.31 -12.19
CA PRO A 334 -2.41 9.83 -13.49
C PRO A 334 -3.27 8.80 -14.23
N VAL A 335 -4.44 9.20 -14.71
CA VAL A 335 -5.37 8.31 -15.43
C VAL A 335 -4.69 7.53 -16.56
N PRO A 336 -3.85 8.14 -17.44
CA PRO A 336 -3.16 7.37 -18.48
C PRO A 336 -2.26 6.25 -17.94
N ALA A 337 -1.65 6.46 -16.77
CA ALA A 337 -0.80 5.44 -16.12
C ALA A 337 -1.64 4.31 -15.53
N VAL A 338 -2.81 4.64 -14.96
CA VAL A 338 -3.79 3.67 -14.45
C VAL A 338 -4.33 2.81 -15.58
N GLU A 339 -4.79 3.42 -16.67
CA GLU A 339 -5.28 2.71 -17.86
C GLU A 339 -4.24 1.78 -18.48
N LYS A 340 -2.99 2.24 -18.55
CA LYS A 340 -1.88 1.41 -19.02
C LYS A 340 -1.65 0.21 -18.11
N ALA A 341 -1.69 0.41 -16.79
CA ALA A 341 -1.56 -0.65 -15.82
C ALA A 341 -2.70 -1.68 -15.95
N PHE A 342 -3.94 -1.22 -16.07
CA PHE A 342 -5.10 -2.09 -16.27
C PHE A 342 -4.98 -2.93 -17.56
N ARG A 343 -4.58 -2.32 -18.68
CA ARG A 343 -4.35 -3.07 -19.93
C ARG A 343 -3.32 -4.20 -19.74
N ILE A 344 -2.19 -3.93 -19.11
CA ILE A 344 -1.14 -4.93 -18.81
C ILE A 344 -1.72 -6.10 -18.01
N MET A 345 -2.53 -5.81 -17.01
CA MET A 345 -3.15 -6.84 -16.17
C MET A 345 -4.20 -7.64 -16.96
N HIS A 346 -5.09 -6.99 -17.70
CA HIS A 346 -6.08 -7.67 -18.53
C HIS A 346 -5.43 -8.58 -19.56
N ASP A 347 -4.33 -8.15 -20.18
CA ASP A 347 -3.58 -9.00 -21.11
C ASP A 347 -3.08 -10.28 -20.44
N THR A 348 -2.65 -10.19 -19.18
CA THR A 348 -2.23 -11.36 -18.41
C THR A 348 -3.41 -12.27 -18.08
N TRP A 349 -4.52 -11.75 -17.55
CA TRP A 349 -5.72 -12.55 -17.22
C TRP A 349 -6.32 -13.20 -18.48
N ARG A 350 -6.41 -12.44 -19.57
CA ARG A 350 -6.89 -12.94 -20.86
C ARG A 350 -6.03 -14.08 -21.39
N SER A 351 -4.71 -13.99 -21.24
CA SER A 351 -3.80 -15.06 -21.66
C SER A 351 -4.02 -16.40 -20.92
N GLN A 352 -4.69 -16.32 -19.75
CA GLN A 352 -5.06 -17.48 -18.93
C GLN A 352 -6.54 -17.85 -19.01
N GLY A 353 -7.31 -17.22 -19.90
CA GLY A 353 -8.75 -17.46 -20.03
C GLY A 353 -9.57 -17.04 -18.82
N ALA A 354 -9.09 -16.04 -18.06
CA ALA A 354 -9.66 -15.60 -16.79
C ALA A 354 -9.99 -14.09 -16.73
N ASP A 355 -10.14 -13.45 -17.89
CA ASP A 355 -10.37 -12.00 -18.01
C ASP A 355 -11.62 -11.53 -17.22
N ASP A 356 -12.63 -12.40 -17.09
CA ASP A 356 -13.84 -12.19 -16.31
C ASP A 356 -13.63 -12.15 -14.77
N ARG A 357 -12.43 -12.49 -14.31
CA ARG A 357 -12.04 -12.45 -12.88
C ARG A 357 -11.32 -11.16 -12.50
N LEU A 358 -10.92 -10.35 -13.48
CA LEU A 358 -10.30 -9.06 -13.23
C LEU A 358 -11.30 -7.95 -13.55
N GLU A 359 -11.74 -7.23 -12.53
CA GLU A 359 -12.63 -6.08 -12.67
C GLU A 359 -11.84 -4.80 -12.39
N THR A 360 -11.78 -3.87 -13.37
CA THR A 360 -11.03 -2.61 -13.26
C THR A 360 -11.92 -1.44 -13.61
N GLU A 361 -11.99 -0.46 -12.73
CA GLU A 361 -12.92 0.65 -12.82
C GLU A 361 -12.20 1.99 -12.59
N ILE A 362 -12.53 3.00 -13.38
CA ILE A 362 -12.11 4.39 -13.14
C ILE A 362 -13.36 5.21 -12.89
N TRP A 363 -13.49 5.72 -11.67
CA TRP A 363 -14.66 6.49 -11.25
C TRP A 363 -14.35 7.98 -11.19
N ASP A 364 -15.39 8.80 -11.30
CA ASP A 364 -15.27 10.25 -11.14
C ASP A 364 -15.24 10.65 -9.66
N ILE A 365 -14.17 10.24 -8.97
CA ILE A 365 -13.91 10.48 -7.55
C ILE A 365 -12.47 10.98 -7.33
N PRO A 366 -12.20 11.71 -6.26
CA PRO A 366 -10.87 12.02 -5.81
C PRO A 366 -10.19 10.79 -5.16
N HIS A 367 -9.05 10.99 -4.53
CA HIS A 367 -8.36 9.95 -3.75
C HIS A 367 -9.14 9.60 -2.48
N SER A 368 -10.09 8.66 -2.58
CA SER A 368 -10.99 8.27 -1.49
C SER A 368 -11.61 6.89 -1.70
N CYS A 369 -12.18 6.33 -0.63
CA CYS A 369 -12.96 5.10 -0.65
C CYS A 369 -14.41 5.38 -0.18
N PRO A 370 -15.24 6.05 -1.02
CA PRO A 370 -16.59 6.45 -0.63
C PRO A 370 -17.49 5.24 -0.39
N LEU A 371 -18.67 5.47 0.22
CA LEU A 371 -19.67 4.41 0.53
C LEU A 371 -19.94 3.51 -0.67
N LYS A 372 -20.11 4.09 -1.85
CA LYS A 372 -20.34 3.34 -3.08
C LYS A 372 -19.19 2.39 -3.43
N ALA A 373 -17.93 2.78 -3.16
CA ALA A 373 -16.79 1.89 -3.39
C ALA A 373 -16.76 0.76 -2.36
N GLN A 374 -17.12 1.03 -1.11
CA GLN A 374 -17.22 0.01 -0.06
C GLN A 374 -18.33 -0.99 -0.37
N GLU A 375 -19.50 -0.52 -0.85
CA GLU A 375 -20.58 -1.39 -1.31
C GLU A 375 -20.15 -2.26 -2.50
N ARG A 376 -19.43 -1.68 -3.46
CA ARG A 376 -18.88 -2.41 -4.61
C ARG A 376 -17.90 -3.51 -4.21
N VAL A 377 -17.05 -3.24 -3.23
CA VAL A 377 -16.13 -4.21 -2.64
C VAL A 377 -16.90 -5.34 -1.95
N LEU A 378 -17.92 -5.01 -1.16
CA LEU A 378 -18.78 -6.01 -0.51
C LEU A 378 -19.44 -6.94 -1.53
N GLN A 379 -20.05 -6.39 -2.58
CA GLN A 379 -20.67 -7.17 -3.66
C GLN A 379 -19.66 -8.10 -4.35
N PHE A 380 -18.44 -7.60 -4.57
CA PHE A 380 -17.37 -8.39 -5.16
C PHE A 380 -16.95 -9.54 -4.25
N PHE A 381 -16.81 -9.32 -2.96
CA PHE A 381 -16.49 -10.36 -1.99
C PHE A 381 -17.61 -11.39 -1.85
N GLN A 382 -18.87 -10.96 -1.79
CA GLN A 382 -20.04 -11.87 -1.75
C GLN A 382 -20.14 -12.77 -2.98
N LYS A 383 -19.65 -12.30 -4.13
CA LYS A 383 -19.62 -13.07 -5.39
C LYS A 383 -18.52 -14.12 -5.40
N HIS A 384 -17.38 -13.87 -4.73
CA HIS A 384 -16.17 -14.64 -4.93
C HIS A 384 -15.63 -15.32 -3.67
N LEU A 385 -16.13 -15.04 -2.47
CA LEU A 385 -15.85 -15.65 -1.19
C LEU A 385 -17.07 -16.40 -0.62
#